data_9c496694d5da01aaa5794223ef05ac3e
#
_entry.id   9c496694d5da01aaa5794223ef05ac3e
#
_cell.length_a   1.000
_cell.length_b   1.000
_cell.length_c   1.000
_cell.angle_alpha   90.00
_cell.angle_beta   90.00
_cell.angle_gamma   90.00
#
_symmetry.space_group_name_H-M   'P 1'
#
loop_
_entity.id
_entity.type
_entity.pdbx_description
1 polymer ?
#
loop_
_entity_poly.entity_id
_entity_poly.type
_entity_poly.pdbx_seq_one_letter_code
_entity_poly.pdbx_strand_id
1 'polypeptide(L)'
;MIHLLFIRHGATAGNLEKRYIGSTDEPLCDVGIAQVEALKQHNFQADYLYVSPMRRTRQTAEILFPQTPFALVRDFRETDFGLFEGKTAKELSSSAEYQAWVDSMCLDPIPQGESIADFKARCCAAFELIMNSIPN
;
A
#
# COMPACT_ATOMS: atom_id res chain seq x y z
N MET A 1 -3.81 -5.59 26.44
CA MET A 1 -2.68 -4.98 25.68
C MET A 1 -2.81 -5.41 24.22
N ILE A 2 -2.78 -4.47 23.26
CA ILE A 2 -2.87 -4.75 21.83
C ILE A 2 -1.47 -4.60 21.23
N HIS A 3 -1.03 -5.60 20.45
CA HIS A 3 0.19 -5.56 19.66
C HIS A 3 -0.16 -5.32 18.21
N LEU A 4 0.46 -4.35 17.57
CA LEU A 4 0.25 -4.02 16.17
C LEU A 4 1.46 -4.46 15.35
N LEU A 5 1.20 -5.21 14.28
CA LEU A 5 2.20 -5.61 13.31
C LEU A 5 1.82 -5.01 11.95
N PHE A 6 2.68 -4.17 11.42
CA PHE A 6 2.54 -3.59 10.08
C PHE A 6 3.44 -4.32 9.10
N ILE A 7 2.86 -4.86 8.04
CA ILE A 7 3.59 -5.57 7.00
C ILE A 7 3.34 -4.88 5.67
N ARG A 8 4.44 -4.48 4.98
CA ARG A 8 4.36 -3.99 3.62
C ARG A 8 4.28 -5.19 2.67
N HIS A 9 3.49 -5.08 1.60
CA HIS A 9 3.42 -6.09 0.55
C HIS A 9 4.78 -6.34 -0.12
N GLY A 10 4.96 -7.50 -0.72
CA GLY A 10 6.11 -7.81 -1.57
C GLY A 10 6.14 -6.99 -2.85
N ALA A 11 7.28 -7.00 -3.55
CA ALA A 11 7.45 -6.23 -4.76
C ALA A 11 6.51 -6.66 -5.89
N THR A 12 6.05 -5.66 -6.66
CA THR A 12 5.39 -5.84 -7.96
C THR A 12 6.38 -5.51 -9.08
N ALA A 13 6.03 -5.81 -10.33
CA ALA A 13 6.85 -5.43 -11.48
C ALA A 13 7.10 -3.91 -11.52
N GLY A 14 6.05 -3.11 -11.30
CA GLY A 14 6.16 -1.66 -11.27
C GLY A 14 7.06 -1.15 -10.13
N ASN A 15 7.06 -1.82 -8.97
CA ASN A 15 7.98 -1.47 -7.88
C ASN A 15 9.45 -1.68 -8.29
N LEU A 16 9.77 -2.78 -8.97
CA LEU A 16 11.13 -3.04 -9.46
C LEU A 16 11.58 -2.01 -10.50
N GLU A 17 10.66 -1.52 -11.30
CA GLU A 17 10.90 -0.48 -12.29
C GLU A 17 10.86 0.95 -11.70
N LYS A 18 10.62 1.09 -10.38
CA LYS A 18 10.49 2.38 -9.68
C LYS A 18 9.38 3.26 -10.24
N ARG A 19 8.26 2.64 -10.65
CA ARG A 19 7.05 3.32 -11.08
C ARG A 19 6.18 3.71 -9.89
N TYR A 20 5.44 4.80 -10.03
CA TYR A 20 4.38 5.16 -9.09
C TYR A 20 3.22 4.18 -9.26
N ILE A 21 3.06 3.26 -8.34
CA ILE A 21 2.01 2.24 -8.34
C ILE A 21 1.11 2.45 -7.12
N GLY A 22 -0.04 3.02 -7.33
CA GLY A 22 -1.05 3.26 -6.31
C GLY A 22 -2.36 2.56 -6.63
N SER A 23 -3.18 3.17 -7.47
CA SER A 23 -4.47 2.62 -7.92
C SER A 23 -4.33 1.45 -8.89
N THR A 24 -3.20 1.30 -9.57
CA THR A 24 -2.93 0.13 -10.42
C THR A 24 -2.89 -1.14 -9.59
N ASP A 25 -3.72 -2.11 -9.95
CA ASP A 25 -3.88 -3.35 -9.17
C ASP A 25 -2.95 -4.47 -9.66
N GLU A 26 -1.64 -4.24 -9.54
CA GLU A 26 -0.63 -5.22 -9.91
C GLU A 26 -0.53 -6.37 -8.91
N PRO A 27 -0.29 -7.62 -9.39
CA PRO A 27 0.07 -8.73 -8.53
C PRO A 27 1.53 -8.62 -8.04
N LEU A 28 1.89 -9.43 -7.07
CA LEU A 28 3.30 -9.68 -6.73
C LEU A 28 4.02 -10.25 -7.96
N CYS A 29 5.25 -9.80 -8.20
CA CYS A 29 6.17 -10.47 -9.11
C CYS A 29 6.96 -11.59 -8.41
N ASP A 30 7.71 -12.38 -9.15
CA ASP A 30 8.47 -13.52 -8.58
C ASP A 30 9.42 -13.07 -7.46
N VAL A 31 10.08 -11.93 -7.62
CA VAL A 31 10.93 -11.34 -6.58
C VAL A 31 10.11 -11.00 -5.34
N GLY A 32 8.93 -10.39 -5.52
CA GLY A 32 8.02 -10.06 -4.43
C GLY A 32 7.52 -11.29 -3.68
N ILE A 33 7.16 -12.34 -4.40
CA ILE A 33 6.75 -13.62 -3.80
C ILE A 33 7.91 -14.20 -2.96
N ALA A 34 9.12 -14.23 -3.50
CA ALA A 34 10.30 -14.71 -2.77
C ALA A 34 10.59 -13.87 -1.51
N GLN A 35 10.42 -12.54 -1.58
CA GLN A 35 10.55 -11.65 -0.41
C GLN A 35 9.56 -12.02 0.69
N VAL A 36 8.30 -12.24 0.33
CA VAL A 36 7.25 -12.60 1.29
C VAL A 36 7.45 -14.00 1.85
N GLU A 37 7.82 -14.96 1.01
CA GLU A 37 8.15 -16.33 1.46
C GLU A 37 9.28 -16.34 2.49
N ALA A 38 10.30 -15.51 2.29
CA ALA A 38 11.41 -15.37 3.25
C ALA A 38 10.95 -14.86 4.62
N LEU A 39 9.88 -14.06 4.69
CA LEU A 39 9.33 -13.57 5.96
C LEU A 39 8.67 -14.67 6.81
N LYS A 40 8.31 -15.81 6.22
CA LYS A 40 7.70 -16.93 6.96
C LYS A 40 8.59 -17.45 8.08
N GLN A 41 9.92 -17.28 7.98
CA GLN A 41 10.85 -17.66 9.06
C GLN A 41 10.53 -16.98 10.40
N HIS A 42 9.87 -15.82 10.39
CA HIS A 42 9.50 -15.10 11.61
C HIS A 42 8.26 -15.67 12.30
N ASN A 43 7.54 -16.58 11.65
CA ASN A 43 6.35 -17.24 12.17
C ASN A 43 5.34 -16.27 12.83
N PHE A 44 4.98 -15.20 12.10
CA PHE A 44 4.03 -14.20 12.59
C PHE A 44 2.68 -14.84 12.91
N GLN A 45 2.09 -14.40 14.02
CA GLN A 45 0.74 -14.79 14.43
C GLN A 45 -0.12 -13.54 14.54
N ALA A 46 -1.38 -13.66 14.19
CA ALA A 46 -2.34 -12.57 14.30
C ALA A 46 -3.72 -13.10 14.66
N ASP A 47 -4.38 -12.48 15.64
CA ASP A 47 -5.76 -12.77 15.98
C ASP A 47 -6.73 -12.11 14.99
N TYR A 48 -6.35 -10.93 14.49
CA TYR A 48 -7.09 -10.16 13.50
C TYR A 48 -6.16 -9.73 12.37
N LEU A 49 -6.63 -9.84 11.15
CA LEU A 49 -5.85 -9.47 9.97
C LEU A 49 -6.69 -8.54 9.09
N TYR A 50 -6.18 -7.33 8.89
CA TYR A 50 -6.79 -6.31 8.05
C TYR A 50 -5.91 -6.02 6.86
N VAL A 51 -6.48 -6.06 5.66
CA VAL A 51 -5.73 -6.05 4.41
C VAL A 51 -6.32 -5.02 3.45
N SER A 52 -5.46 -4.27 2.80
CA SER A 52 -5.84 -3.43 1.66
C SER A 52 -6.46 -4.28 0.54
N PRO A 53 -7.42 -3.77 -0.25
CA PRO A 53 -8.09 -4.56 -1.29
C PRO A 53 -7.20 -4.89 -2.50
N MET A 54 -5.99 -4.34 -2.58
CA MET A 54 -5.10 -4.53 -3.72
C MET A 54 -4.57 -5.97 -3.81
N ARG A 55 -4.39 -6.48 -5.03
CA ARG A 55 -3.90 -7.86 -5.27
C ARG A 55 -2.59 -8.14 -4.55
N ARG A 56 -1.62 -7.23 -4.63
CA ARG A 56 -0.30 -7.35 -3.98
C ARG A 56 -0.40 -7.53 -2.47
N THR A 57 -1.31 -6.83 -1.81
CA THR A 57 -1.50 -6.93 -0.36
C THR A 57 -2.23 -8.21 0.04
N ARG A 58 -3.26 -8.60 -0.73
CA ARG A 58 -3.98 -9.87 -0.51
C ARG A 58 -3.06 -11.07 -0.68
N GLN A 59 -2.27 -11.10 -1.76
CA GLN A 59 -1.30 -12.17 -1.99
C GLN A 59 -0.25 -12.25 -0.88
N THR A 60 0.23 -11.10 -0.39
CA THR A 60 1.15 -11.06 0.76
C THR A 60 0.49 -11.68 2.00
N ALA A 61 -0.75 -11.33 2.30
CA ALA A 61 -1.49 -11.88 3.43
C ALA A 61 -1.74 -13.39 3.29
N GLU A 62 -2.14 -13.86 2.12
CA GLU A 62 -2.38 -15.29 1.83
C GLU A 62 -1.11 -16.13 1.99
N ILE A 63 0.04 -15.60 1.60
CA ILE A 63 1.33 -16.29 1.76
C ILE A 63 1.74 -16.35 3.24
N LEU A 64 1.63 -15.24 3.98
CA LEU A 64 2.10 -15.18 5.38
C LEU A 64 1.13 -15.79 6.39
N PHE A 65 -0.18 -15.70 6.12
CA PHE A 65 -1.24 -16.12 7.04
C PHE A 65 -2.25 -17.05 6.34
N PRO A 66 -1.81 -18.19 5.80
CA PRO A 66 -2.66 -19.05 4.95
C PRO A 66 -3.88 -19.63 5.67
N GLN A 67 -3.87 -19.64 7.02
CA GLN A 67 -4.95 -20.18 7.83
C GLN A 67 -5.77 -19.11 8.56
N THR A 68 -5.39 -17.83 8.43
CA THR A 68 -6.06 -16.74 9.14
C THR A 68 -6.96 -15.99 8.15
N PRO A 69 -8.27 -15.94 8.38
CA PRO A 69 -9.15 -15.12 7.58
C PRO A 69 -8.81 -13.63 7.75
N PHE A 70 -8.98 -12.85 6.71
CA PHE A 70 -8.73 -11.42 6.77
C PHE A 70 -9.94 -10.59 6.33
N ALA A 71 -10.03 -9.39 6.87
CA ALA A 71 -10.99 -8.38 6.46
C ALA A 71 -10.34 -7.40 5.48
N LEU A 72 -11.01 -7.12 4.37
CA LEU A 72 -10.59 -6.09 3.43
C LEU A 72 -10.98 -4.71 3.93
N VAL A 73 -10.01 -3.80 3.97
CA VAL A 73 -10.21 -2.42 4.36
C VAL A 73 -9.92 -1.51 3.18
N ARG A 74 -10.98 -1.02 2.54
CA ARG A 74 -10.88 -0.21 1.31
C ARG A 74 -9.97 1.00 1.47
N ASP A 75 -10.07 1.68 2.60
CA ASP A 75 -9.34 2.92 2.85
C ASP A 75 -7.86 2.71 3.24
N PHE A 76 -7.40 1.46 3.31
CA PHE A 76 -5.97 1.12 3.39
C PHE A 76 -5.28 1.01 2.03
N ARG A 77 -5.99 1.27 0.93
CA ARG A 77 -5.38 1.29 -0.40
C ARG A 77 -4.29 2.35 -0.49
N GLU A 78 -3.35 2.14 -1.41
CA GLU A 78 -2.26 3.09 -1.67
C GLU A 78 -2.79 4.43 -2.20
N THR A 79 -1.95 5.45 -2.18
CA THR A 79 -2.21 6.75 -2.79
C THR A 79 -2.62 6.60 -4.25
N ASP A 80 -3.66 7.32 -4.66
CA ASP A 80 -3.98 7.48 -6.07
C ASP A 80 -3.01 8.50 -6.69
N PHE A 81 -2.07 8.00 -7.49
CA PHE A 81 -1.06 8.84 -8.14
C PHE A 81 -1.57 9.53 -9.42
N GLY A 82 -2.83 9.38 -9.78
CA GLY A 82 -3.49 10.11 -10.87
C GLY A 82 -2.65 10.18 -12.14
N LEU A 83 -2.27 11.38 -12.55
CA LEU A 83 -1.49 11.61 -13.77
C LEU A 83 -0.10 10.95 -13.74
N PHE A 84 0.44 10.67 -12.57
CA PHE A 84 1.76 10.06 -12.40
C PHE A 84 1.71 8.53 -12.33
N GLU A 85 0.52 7.94 -12.25
CA GLU A 85 0.34 6.49 -12.13
C GLU A 85 1.05 5.73 -13.26
N GLY A 86 1.78 4.68 -12.91
CA GLY A 86 2.49 3.81 -13.85
C GLY A 86 3.75 4.39 -14.48
N LYS A 87 4.15 5.60 -14.10
CA LYS A 87 5.33 6.29 -14.65
C LYS A 87 6.47 6.34 -13.64
N THR A 88 7.70 6.41 -14.14
CA THR A 88 8.89 6.66 -13.31
C THR A 88 9.15 8.15 -13.15
N ALA A 89 9.91 8.53 -12.13
CA ALA A 89 10.36 9.91 -11.95
C ALA A 89 11.13 10.42 -13.19
N LYS A 90 11.90 9.55 -13.85
CA LYS A 90 12.62 9.88 -15.08
C LYS A 90 11.68 10.21 -16.23
N GLU A 91 10.65 9.40 -16.44
CA GLU A 91 9.62 9.65 -17.47
C GLU A 91 8.84 10.93 -17.21
N LEU A 92 8.69 11.31 -15.94
CA LEU A 92 7.98 12.52 -15.51
C LEU A 92 8.87 13.77 -15.44
N SER A 93 10.16 13.65 -15.66
CA SER A 93 11.14 14.73 -15.44
C SER A 93 10.89 15.99 -16.27
N SER A 94 10.22 15.86 -17.42
CA SER A 94 9.85 17.00 -18.29
C SER A 94 8.42 17.50 -18.04
N SER A 95 7.67 16.91 -17.11
CA SER A 95 6.32 17.32 -16.77
C SER A 95 6.33 18.51 -15.81
N ALA A 96 5.70 19.60 -16.21
CA ALA A 96 5.57 20.80 -15.35
C ALA A 96 4.73 20.48 -14.09
N GLU A 97 3.69 19.67 -14.21
CA GLU A 97 2.84 19.24 -13.11
C GLU A 97 3.62 18.39 -12.11
N TYR A 98 4.45 17.49 -12.59
CA TYR A 98 5.30 16.67 -11.73
C TYR A 98 6.34 17.52 -10.99
N GLN A 99 7.00 18.46 -11.69
CA GLN A 99 7.96 19.36 -11.07
C GLN A 99 7.30 20.23 -10.00
N ALA A 100 6.12 20.80 -10.28
CA ALA A 100 5.37 21.58 -9.30
C ALA A 100 5.03 20.77 -8.04
N TRP A 101 4.63 19.50 -8.22
CA TRP A 101 4.36 18.60 -7.10
C TRP A 101 5.63 18.30 -6.28
N VAL A 102 6.75 18.05 -6.93
CA VAL A 102 8.05 17.84 -6.24
C VAL A 102 8.47 19.11 -5.50
N ASP A 103 8.33 20.29 -6.12
CA ASP A 103 8.68 21.57 -5.51
C ASP A 103 7.83 21.90 -4.28
N SER A 104 6.60 21.41 -4.23
CA SER A 104 5.75 21.49 -3.04
C SER A 104 6.14 20.49 -1.92
N MET A 105 7.26 19.77 -2.06
CA MET A 105 7.66 18.64 -1.21
C MET A 105 6.61 17.52 -1.20
N CYS A 106 5.95 17.30 -2.32
CA CYS A 106 4.90 16.30 -2.54
C CYS A 106 3.65 16.53 -1.66
N LEU A 107 3.42 17.77 -1.22
CA LEU A 107 2.29 18.11 -0.35
C LEU A 107 1.04 18.53 -1.14
N ASP A 108 1.24 19.07 -2.33
CA ASP A 108 0.11 19.47 -3.19
C ASP A 108 -0.67 18.24 -3.69
N PRO A 109 -1.96 18.39 -3.99
CA PRO A 109 -2.73 17.33 -4.62
C PRO A 109 -2.10 16.87 -5.94
N ILE A 110 -2.04 15.57 -6.15
CA ILE A 110 -1.59 15.01 -7.42
C ILE A 110 -2.68 15.27 -8.47
N PRO A 111 -2.36 15.83 -9.64
CA PRO A 111 -3.36 16.02 -10.71
C PRO A 111 -4.07 14.71 -11.05
N GLN A 112 -5.40 14.70 -11.05
CA GLN A 112 -6.27 13.53 -11.26
C GLN A 112 -6.09 12.40 -10.22
N GLY A 113 -5.44 12.69 -9.10
CA GLY A 113 -5.20 11.79 -8.00
C GLY A 113 -5.61 12.39 -6.66
N GLU A 114 -4.96 11.99 -5.58
CA GLU A 114 -5.25 12.51 -4.24
C GLU A 114 -4.06 13.25 -3.63
N SER A 115 -4.33 14.05 -2.61
CA SER A 115 -3.29 14.67 -1.79
C SER A 115 -2.79 13.69 -0.72
N ILE A 116 -1.58 13.91 -0.20
CA ILE A 116 -1.07 13.15 0.94
C ILE A 116 -1.93 13.37 2.19
N ALA A 117 -2.53 14.56 2.33
CA ALA A 117 -3.43 14.87 3.43
C ALA A 117 -4.71 14.01 3.39
N ASP A 118 -5.33 13.87 2.22
CA ASP A 118 -6.52 13.03 2.03
C ASP A 118 -6.18 11.54 2.21
N PHE A 119 -5.05 11.09 1.70
CA PHE A 119 -4.53 9.73 1.92
C PHE A 119 -4.41 9.44 3.42
N LYS A 120 -3.72 10.30 4.17
CA LYS A 120 -3.56 10.15 5.62
C LYS A 120 -4.90 10.16 6.34
N ALA A 121 -5.78 11.10 6.01
CA ALA A 121 -7.07 11.22 6.67
C ALA A 121 -7.92 9.95 6.53
N ARG A 122 -8.03 9.37 5.32
CA ARG A 122 -8.81 8.15 5.11
C ARG A 122 -8.19 6.92 5.79
N CYS A 123 -6.85 6.79 5.74
CA CYS A 123 -6.17 5.68 6.41
C CYS A 123 -6.31 5.77 7.93
N CYS A 124 -6.13 6.95 8.52
CA CYS A 124 -6.28 7.14 9.96
C CYS A 124 -7.71 6.89 10.43
N ALA A 125 -8.70 7.41 9.71
CA ALA A 125 -10.11 7.17 10.05
C ALA A 125 -10.47 5.68 10.03
N ALA A 126 -10.02 4.94 9.00
CA ALA A 126 -10.21 3.50 8.93
C ALA A 126 -9.52 2.76 10.08
N PHE A 127 -8.30 3.16 10.41
CA PHE A 127 -7.55 2.59 11.53
C PHE A 127 -8.26 2.82 12.87
N GLU A 128 -8.74 4.03 13.14
CA GLU A 128 -9.48 4.36 14.37
C GLU A 128 -10.76 3.52 14.51
N LEU A 129 -11.51 3.35 13.42
CA LEU A 129 -12.70 2.49 13.41
C LEU A 129 -12.37 1.04 13.78
N ILE A 130 -11.28 0.51 13.22
CA ILE A 130 -10.80 -0.84 13.54
C ILE A 130 -10.42 -0.94 15.01
N MET A 131 -9.60 -0.01 15.52
CA MET A 131 -9.14 -0.03 16.91
C MET A 131 -10.31 0.03 17.90
N ASN A 132 -11.35 0.80 17.58
CA ASN A 132 -12.56 0.88 18.40
C ASN A 132 -13.43 -0.37 18.33
N SER A 133 -13.26 -1.22 17.32
CA SER A 133 -14.05 -2.45 17.13
C SER A 133 -13.39 -3.69 17.75
N ILE A 134 -12.10 -3.63 18.07
CA ILE A 134 -11.38 -4.77 18.68
C ILE A 134 -11.75 -4.86 20.17
N PRO A 135 -12.22 -6.04 20.64
CA PRO A 135 -12.47 -6.23 22.06
C PRO A 135 -11.21 -6.04 22.91
N ASN A 136 -11.36 -5.39 24.08
CA ASN A 136 -10.28 -5.24 25.07
C ASN A 136 -10.00 -6.55 25.79
#